data_8f1ba2f4eb20de3ce89f69d5921420e1
#
_entry.id   8f1ba2f4eb20de3ce89f69d5921420e1
#
_cell.length_a   1.000
_cell.length_b   1.000
_cell.length_c   1.000
_cell.angle_alpha   90.00
_cell.angle_beta   90.00
_cell.angle_gamma   90.00
#
_symmetry.space_group_name_H-M   'P 1'
#
loop_
_entity.id
_entity.type
_entity.pdbx_description
1 polymer ?
#
loop_
_entity_poly.entity_id
_entity_poly.type
_entity_poly.pdbx_seq_one_letter_code
_entity_poly.pdbx_strand_id
1 'polypeptide(L)'
;MPPGVSTITLQGIDLQVVRQGTGAPLLLLHGGDGPQDHLPFLQRLTEHFEVIAPTHPGFAGSPIPEHFDTLEDLVYLYLDLLDALDVRDVVLLGFAMGGWLAAEIAVRNTSRLARLILVDAVGIKPGNRDTRDIADIFAAPAPAVARLLFHDPSRAPDLTTMTEAQLTVLASDRIAHAMYTWEPYMHNPKLRYRLHRITVPTLLLWGASDGVVPLAYAEVYRDMIPGATLVVIPEAGHLPHMEQPEVLLQHVLSFAAR
;
A
#
# COMPACT_ATOMS: atom_id res chain seq x y z
N MET A 1 -2.35 -22.22 -10.00
CA MET A 1 -1.92 -20.99 -9.28
C MET A 1 -0.57 -20.59 -9.86
N PRO A 2 -0.27 -19.31 -10.00
CA PRO A 2 1.08 -18.88 -10.33
C PRO A 2 2.09 -19.47 -9.34
N PRO A 3 3.35 -19.72 -9.74
CA PRO A 3 4.36 -20.22 -8.82
C PRO A 3 4.53 -19.26 -7.63
N GLY A 4 4.63 -19.83 -6.43
CA GLY A 4 4.81 -19.07 -5.17
C GLY A 4 3.54 -18.52 -4.51
N VAL A 5 2.36 -18.73 -5.08
CA VAL A 5 1.09 -18.39 -4.42
C VAL A 5 0.62 -19.56 -3.56
N SER A 6 0.32 -19.28 -2.30
CA SER A 6 -0.28 -20.22 -1.34
C SER A 6 -1.52 -19.62 -0.70
N THR A 7 -2.38 -20.47 -0.18
CA THR A 7 -3.53 -20.05 0.63
C THR A 7 -3.18 -20.25 2.10
N ILE A 8 -3.35 -19.21 2.91
CA ILE A 8 -3.21 -19.27 4.36
C ILE A 8 -4.59 -18.99 4.95
N THR A 9 -5.11 -19.93 5.73
CA THR A 9 -6.41 -19.76 6.39
C THR A 9 -6.21 -19.12 7.77
N LEU A 10 -6.74 -17.92 7.96
CA LEU A 10 -6.69 -17.17 9.21
C LEU A 10 -8.12 -16.90 9.69
N GLN A 11 -8.49 -17.38 10.89
CA GLN A 11 -9.83 -17.18 11.46
C GLN A 11 -10.97 -17.57 10.50
N GLY A 12 -10.75 -18.58 9.64
CA GLY A 12 -11.72 -19.01 8.62
C GLY A 12 -11.68 -18.19 7.32
N ILE A 13 -10.77 -17.25 7.18
CA ILE A 13 -10.56 -16.44 5.98
C ILE A 13 -9.40 -17.04 5.17
N ASP A 14 -9.66 -17.41 3.92
CA ASP A 14 -8.66 -17.93 2.99
C ASP A 14 -7.95 -16.76 2.29
N LEU A 15 -6.73 -16.46 2.75
CA LEU A 15 -5.90 -15.39 2.24
C LEU A 15 -4.91 -15.93 1.20
N GLN A 16 -4.93 -15.38 -0.02
CA GLN A 16 -3.94 -15.66 -1.03
C GLN A 16 -2.66 -14.87 -0.72
N VAL A 17 -1.53 -15.57 -0.62
CA VAL A 17 -0.23 -14.97 -0.28
C VAL A 17 0.81 -15.43 -1.28
N VAL A 18 1.47 -14.48 -1.94
CA VAL A 18 2.72 -14.74 -2.64
C VAL A 18 3.84 -14.78 -1.62
N ARG A 19 4.60 -15.89 -1.56
CA ARG A 19 5.80 -16.00 -0.73
C ARG A 19 6.95 -16.49 -1.59
N GLN A 20 7.90 -15.61 -1.87
CA GLN A 20 9.00 -15.87 -2.81
C GLN A 20 10.27 -15.13 -2.40
N GLY A 21 11.41 -15.63 -2.91
CA GLY A 21 12.73 -15.07 -2.63
C GLY A 21 13.33 -15.63 -1.33
N THR A 22 14.46 -15.08 -0.95
CA THR A 22 15.22 -15.46 0.26
C THR A 22 15.85 -14.22 0.88
N GLY A 23 16.13 -14.24 2.18
CA GLY A 23 16.75 -13.13 2.90
C GLY A 23 15.86 -12.60 4.01
N ALA A 24 15.99 -11.31 4.33
CA ALA A 24 15.15 -10.69 5.34
C ALA A 24 13.67 -10.70 4.90
N PRO A 25 12.71 -10.95 5.80
CA PRO A 25 11.30 -10.96 5.46
C PRO A 25 10.82 -9.54 5.13
N LEU A 26 10.12 -9.40 4.00
CA LEU A 26 9.48 -8.18 3.57
C LEU A 26 7.99 -8.44 3.35
N LEU A 27 7.14 -7.78 4.15
CA LEU A 27 5.69 -7.78 3.95
C LEU A 27 5.31 -6.60 3.05
N LEU A 28 4.81 -6.91 1.84
CA LEU A 28 4.32 -5.94 0.87
C LEU A 28 2.80 -5.86 0.93
N LEU A 29 2.28 -4.67 1.20
CA LEU A 29 0.85 -4.36 1.19
C LEU A 29 0.53 -3.49 -0.02
N HIS A 30 -0.26 -4.04 -0.96
CA HIS A 30 -0.59 -3.36 -2.21
C HIS A 30 -1.56 -2.18 -2.01
N GLY A 31 -1.64 -1.30 -3.00
CA GLY A 31 -2.56 -0.17 -3.04
C GLY A 31 -3.98 -0.56 -3.47
N GLY A 32 -4.82 0.47 -3.66
CA GLY A 32 -6.20 0.31 -4.09
C GLY A 32 -6.39 -0.17 -5.53
N ASP A 33 -5.32 -0.20 -6.33
CA ASP A 33 -5.34 -0.71 -7.71
C ASP A 33 -5.20 -2.24 -7.77
N GLY A 34 -5.05 -2.89 -6.61
CA GLY A 34 -4.93 -4.33 -6.49
C GLY A 34 -3.49 -4.84 -6.62
N PRO A 35 -3.27 -6.17 -6.46
CA PRO A 35 -1.93 -6.74 -6.41
C PRO A 35 -1.26 -6.84 -7.78
N GLN A 36 -2.00 -6.78 -8.90
CA GLN A 36 -1.48 -7.06 -10.24
C GLN A 36 -0.43 -6.04 -10.68
N ASP A 37 -0.66 -4.75 -10.40
CA ASP A 37 0.22 -3.67 -10.80
C ASP A 37 1.54 -3.68 -10.03
N HIS A 38 1.58 -4.35 -8.88
CA HIS A 38 2.78 -4.52 -8.07
C HIS A 38 3.66 -5.72 -8.49
N LEU A 39 3.16 -6.66 -9.30
CA LEU A 39 3.87 -7.89 -9.64
C LEU A 39 5.26 -7.66 -10.26
N PRO A 40 5.47 -6.73 -11.22
CA PRO A 40 6.80 -6.49 -11.78
C PRO A 40 7.80 -5.98 -10.74
N PHE A 41 7.36 -5.11 -9.83
CA PHE A 41 8.19 -4.58 -8.76
C PHE A 41 8.45 -5.64 -7.67
N LEU A 42 7.43 -6.43 -7.34
CA LEU A 42 7.54 -7.56 -6.40
C LEU A 42 8.62 -8.55 -6.86
N GLN A 43 8.66 -8.92 -8.16
CA GLN A 43 9.67 -9.82 -8.69
C GLN A 43 11.09 -9.33 -8.47
N ARG A 44 11.34 -8.01 -8.58
CA ARG A 44 12.65 -7.42 -8.27
C ARG A 44 13.00 -7.49 -6.79
N LEU A 45 12.01 -7.28 -5.92
CA LEU A 45 12.20 -7.41 -4.48
C LEU A 45 12.60 -8.84 -4.08
N THR A 46 12.10 -9.87 -4.78
CA THR A 46 12.43 -11.28 -4.49
C THR A 46 13.90 -11.66 -4.73
N GLU A 47 14.64 -10.84 -5.45
CA GLU A 47 16.09 -11.00 -5.62
C GLU A 47 16.87 -10.65 -4.34
N HIS A 48 16.24 -9.94 -3.38
CA HIS A 48 16.89 -9.37 -2.21
C HIS A 48 16.21 -9.73 -0.88
N PHE A 49 14.93 -10.10 -0.92
CA PHE A 49 14.10 -10.36 0.26
C PHE A 49 13.33 -11.66 0.12
N GLU A 50 12.95 -12.25 1.25
CA GLU A 50 11.81 -13.15 1.31
C GLU A 50 10.54 -12.29 1.30
N VAL A 51 9.95 -12.11 0.12
CA VAL A 51 8.75 -11.27 -0.06
C VAL A 51 7.50 -12.06 0.33
N ILE A 52 6.69 -11.46 1.20
CA ILE A 52 5.37 -11.94 1.61
C ILE A 52 4.39 -10.88 1.12
N ALA A 53 3.58 -11.21 0.12
CA ALA A 53 2.63 -10.27 -0.48
C ALA A 53 1.22 -10.88 -0.49
N PRO A 54 0.41 -10.58 0.52
CA PRO A 54 -0.99 -10.99 0.56
C PRO A 54 -1.83 -10.18 -0.43
N THR A 55 -2.83 -10.84 -1.03
CA THR A 55 -3.93 -10.17 -1.72
C THR A 55 -4.97 -9.75 -0.69
N HIS A 56 -5.29 -8.47 -0.58
CA HIS A 56 -6.34 -8.02 0.33
C HIS A 56 -7.68 -8.67 -0.01
N PRO A 57 -8.47 -9.16 0.98
CA PRO A 57 -9.82 -9.65 0.74
C PRO A 57 -10.66 -8.67 -0.07
N GLY A 58 -11.37 -9.18 -1.08
CA GLY A 58 -12.12 -8.39 -2.05
C GLY A 58 -11.36 -8.01 -3.32
N PHE A 59 -10.02 -8.11 -3.31
CA PHE A 59 -9.18 -7.80 -4.47
C PHE A 59 -8.85 -9.06 -5.28
N ALA A 60 -8.54 -8.85 -6.56
CA ALA A 60 -8.20 -9.90 -7.55
C ALA A 60 -9.26 -11.03 -7.62
N GLY A 61 -10.52 -10.70 -7.41
CA GLY A 61 -11.64 -11.65 -7.42
C GLY A 61 -11.78 -12.50 -6.16
N SER A 62 -11.01 -12.22 -5.10
CA SER A 62 -11.20 -12.88 -3.81
C SER A 62 -12.48 -12.38 -3.11
N PRO A 63 -13.15 -13.21 -2.28
CA PRO A 63 -14.32 -12.76 -1.54
C PRO A 63 -13.97 -11.76 -0.44
N ILE A 64 -14.92 -10.87 -0.13
CA ILE A 64 -14.89 -10.05 1.09
C ILE A 64 -15.57 -10.85 2.19
N PRO A 65 -14.92 -11.10 3.35
CA PRO A 65 -15.58 -11.72 4.49
C PRO A 65 -16.80 -10.89 4.94
N GLU A 66 -17.89 -11.56 5.31
CA GLU A 66 -19.17 -10.92 5.64
C GLU A 66 -19.06 -9.83 6.72
N HIS A 67 -18.10 -9.99 7.64
CA HIS A 67 -17.87 -9.08 8.76
C HIS A 67 -16.78 -8.03 8.50
N PHE A 68 -16.24 -7.96 7.27
CA PHE A 68 -15.25 -6.96 6.89
C PHE A 68 -15.92 -5.78 6.23
N ASP A 69 -15.79 -4.58 6.81
CA ASP A 69 -16.36 -3.35 6.27
C ASP A 69 -15.42 -2.14 6.42
N THR A 70 -14.30 -2.29 7.12
CA THR A 70 -13.35 -1.22 7.38
C THR A 70 -11.90 -1.65 7.10
N LEU A 71 -11.02 -0.69 6.92
CA LEU A 71 -9.57 -0.95 6.84
C LEU A 71 -9.03 -1.57 8.14
N GLU A 72 -9.67 -1.33 9.29
CA GLU A 72 -9.26 -1.89 10.58
C GLU A 72 -9.34 -3.43 10.59
N ASP A 73 -10.28 -4.02 9.87
CA ASP A 73 -10.40 -5.49 9.73
C ASP A 73 -9.17 -6.08 9.05
N LEU A 74 -8.67 -5.39 8.00
CA LEU A 74 -7.41 -5.77 7.35
C LEU A 74 -6.20 -5.62 8.28
N VAL A 75 -6.20 -4.61 9.17
CA VAL A 75 -5.11 -4.44 10.16
C VAL A 75 -4.99 -5.66 11.05
N TYR A 76 -6.10 -6.12 11.63
CA TYR A 76 -6.08 -7.29 12.51
C TYR A 76 -5.76 -8.58 11.74
N LEU A 77 -6.29 -8.75 10.53
CA LEU A 77 -5.96 -9.88 9.67
C LEU A 77 -4.44 -9.98 9.42
N TYR A 78 -3.75 -8.86 9.21
CA TYR A 78 -2.30 -8.87 8.97
C TYR A 78 -1.46 -8.96 10.23
N LEU A 79 -1.96 -8.53 11.37
CA LEU A 79 -1.35 -8.87 12.66
C LEU A 79 -1.41 -10.39 12.90
N ASP A 80 -2.56 -11.02 12.63
CA ASP A 80 -2.73 -12.47 12.70
C ASP A 80 -1.85 -13.20 11.67
N LEU A 81 -1.70 -12.66 10.46
CA LEU A 81 -0.79 -13.21 9.44
C LEU A 81 0.66 -13.22 9.92
N LEU A 82 1.14 -12.11 10.48
CA LEU A 82 2.49 -12.02 11.02
C LEU A 82 2.71 -13.01 12.17
N ASP A 83 1.69 -13.22 13.01
CA ASP A 83 1.74 -14.20 14.09
C ASP A 83 1.73 -15.64 13.57
N ALA A 84 0.86 -15.96 12.62
CA ALA A 84 0.75 -17.30 12.02
C ALA A 84 2.02 -17.72 11.26
N LEU A 85 2.70 -16.78 10.61
CA LEU A 85 3.95 -17.02 9.91
C LEU A 85 5.16 -17.05 10.84
N ASP A 86 5.01 -16.61 12.09
CA ASP A 86 6.06 -16.41 13.10
C ASP A 86 7.30 -15.67 12.56
N VAL A 87 7.09 -14.72 11.64
CA VAL A 87 8.17 -13.89 11.09
C VAL A 87 8.51 -12.75 12.03
N ARG A 88 9.80 -12.37 12.04
CA ARG A 88 10.35 -11.29 12.86
C ARG A 88 11.30 -10.44 12.02
N ASP A 89 11.63 -9.27 12.51
CA ASP A 89 12.51 -8.32 11.83
C ASP A 89 12.03 -7.97 10.42
N VAL A 90 10.70 -7.86 10.28
CA VAL A 90 10.02 -7.64 9.01
C VAL A 90 10.23 -6.21 8.52
N VAL A 91 10.61 -6.06 7.26
CA VAL A 91 10.47 -4.80 6.52
C VAL A 91 9.01 -4.69 6.06
N LEU A 92 8.25 -3.76 6.62
CA LEU A 92 6.85 -3.52 6.22
C LEU A 92 6.81 -2.42 5.16
N LEU A 93 6.43 -2.79 3.94
CA LEU A 93 6.33 -1.90 2.78
C LEU A 93 4.87 -1.78 2.34
N GLY A 94 4.32 -0.57 2.33
CA GLY A 94 2.94 -0.34 1.91
C GLY A 94 2.82 0.79 0.91
N PHE A 95 1.95 0.58 -0.10
CA PHE A 95 1.65 1.55 -1.17
C PHE A 95 0.24 2.13 -0.98
N ALA A 96 0.10 3.44 -1.08
CA ALA A 96 -1.19 4.14 -1.02
C ALA A 96 -2.08 3.66 0.15
N MET A 97 -3.19 2.94 -0.11
CA MET A 97 -4.03 2.29 0.91
C MET A 97 -3.23 1.28 1.74
N GLY A 98 -2.35 0.48 1.11
CA GLY A 98 -1.45 -0.43 1.82
C GLY A 98 -0.45 0.30 2.71
N GLY A 99 -0.07 1.54 2.35
CA GLY A 99 0.73 2.43 3.19
C GLY A 99 -0.03 2.90 4.43
N TRP A 100 -1.30 3.24 4.29
CA TRP A 100 -2.17 3.52 5.44
C TRP A 100 -2.29 2.30 6.35
N LEU A 101 -2.56 1.14 5.76
CA LEU A 101 -2.65 -0.12 6.49
C LEU A 101 -1.34 -0.43 7.25
N ALA A 102 -0.19 -0.23 6.61
CA ALA A 102 1.12 -0.39 7.24
C ALA A 102 1.33 0.56 8.43
N ALA A 103 0.92 1.82 8.30
CA ALA A 103 0.98 2.79 9.39
C ALA A 103 0.05 2.40 10.56
N GLU A 104 -1.16 1.91 10.28
CA GLU A 104 -2.11 1.42 11.29
C GLU A 104 -1.59 0.17 12.02
N ILE A 105 -0.94 -0.75 11.33
CA ILE A 105 -0.24 -1.89 11.94
C ILE A 105 0.87 -1.39 12.85
N ALA A 106 1.73 -0.50 12.36
CA ALA A 106 2.90 -0.01 13.09
C ALA A 106 2.52 0.78 14.36
N VAL A 107 1.45 1.58 14.37
CA VAL A 107 1.01 2.27 15.60
C VAL A 107 0.45 1.32 16.66
N ARG A 108 -0.01 0.13 16.27
CA ARG A 108 -0.54 -0.91 17.17
C ARG A 108 0.56 -1.80 17.71
N ASN A 109 1.42 -2.30 16.83
CA ASN A 109 2.46 -3.26 17.21
C ASN A 109 3.68 -3.19 16.30
N THR A 110 4.84 -2.81 16.84
CA THR A 110 6.13 -2.81 16.14
C THR A 110 7.02 -4.00 16.51
N SER A 111 6.60 -4.90 17.39
CA SER A 111 7.47 -5.94 17.95
C SER A 111 8.02 -6.94 16.93
N ARG A 112 7.37 -7.07 15.77
CA ARG A 112 7.81 -7.93 14.67
C ARG A 112 8.46 -7.15 13.52
N LEU A 113 8.46 -5.81 13.59
CA LEU A 113 8.96 -4.95 12.53
C LEU A 113 10.41 -4.53 12.77
N ALA A 114 11.24 -4.61 11.75
CA ALA A 114 12.55 -3.98 11.72
C ALA A 114 12.48 -2.56 11.16
N ARG A 115 11.65 -2.35 10.13
CA ARG A 115 11.55 -1.09 9.38
C ARG A 115 10.15 -0.89 8.82
N LEU A 116 9.80 0.36 8.57
CA LEU A 116 8.57 0.76 7.90
C LEU A 116 8.91 1.58 6.66
N ILE A 117 8.30 1.25 5.52
CA ILE A 117 8.42 2.01 4.27
C ILE A 117 7.00 2.34 3.78
N LEU A 118 6.70 3.61 3.65
CA LEU A 118 5.41 4.12 3.16
C LEU A 118 5.62 4.79 1.81
N VAL A 119 4.92 4.31 0.78
CA VAL A 119 5.00 4.83 -0.58
C VAL A 119 3.67 5.49 -0.94
N ASP A 120 3.68 6.80 -1.17
CA ASP A 120 2.51 7.62 -1.54
C ASP A 120 1.27 7.32 -0.65
N ALA A 121 1.50 7.17 0.66
CA ALA A 121 0.53 6.64 1.60
C ALA A 121 -0.61 7.64 1.88
N VAL A 122 -1.85 7.16 1.82
CA VAL A 122 -3.04 7.83 2.36
C VAL A 122 -3.15 7.59 3.88
N GLY A 123 -4.24 7.93 4.53
CA GLY A 123 -4.58 7.43 5.88
C GLY A 123 -4.60 8.45 6.99
N ILE A 124 -4.00 9.64 6.83
CA ILE A 124 -4.08 10.73 7.83
C ILE A 124 -5.01 11.86 7.37
N LYS A 125 -5.29 12.77 8.27
CA LYS A 125 -6.04 14.02 8.00
C LYS A 125 -5.15 15.22 8.35
N PRO A 126 -4.32 15.74 7.42
CA PRO A 126 -3.46 16.89 7.65
C PRO A 126 -4.24 18.17 7.93
N GLY A 127 -5.23 18.44 7.10
CA GLY A 127 -6.06 19.63 7.19
C GLY A 127 -7.16 19.55 8.26
N ASN A 128 -8.01 20.56 8.27
CA ASN A 128 -9.20 20.57 9.10
C ASN A 128 -10.33 19.72 8.49
N ARG A 129 -11.49 19.68 9.14
CA ARG A 129 -12.63 18.86 8.70
C ARG A 129 -13.11 19.20 7.28
N ASP A 130 -13.01 20.44 6.87
CA ASP A 130 -13.55 20.96 5.62
C ASP A 130 -12.51 20.97 4.48
N THR A 131 -11.24 20.70 4.79
CA THR A 131 -10.16 20.66 3.79
C THR A 131 -10.20 19.34 3.03
N ARG A 132 -10.12 19.39 1.70
CA ARG A 132 -9.88 18.20 0.89
C ARG A 132 -8.37 17.99 0.76
N ASP A 133 -7.81 17.03 1.49
CA ASP A 133 -6.37 16.74 1.51
C ASP A 133 -5.95 15.76 0.42
N ILE A 134 -6.89 14.96 -0.10
CA ILE A 134 -6.67 13.90 -1.10
C ILE A 134 -7.64 14.13 -2.26
N ALA A 135 -7.19 13.90 -3.49
CA ALA A 135 -8.06 13.97 -4.66
C ALA A 135 -9.11 12.84 -4.64
N ASP A 136 -10.32 13.14 -5.12
CA ASP A 136 -11.39 12.16 -5.21
C ASP A 136 -11.27 11.37 -6.52
N ILE A 137 -10.65 10.19 -6.45
CA ILE A 137 -10.43 9.31 -7.59
C ILE A 137 -11.69 8.51 -7.99
N PHE A 138 -12.70 8.43 -7.12
CA PHE A 138 -13.95 7.73 -7.42
C PHE A 138 -14.93 8.61 -8.19
N ALA A 139 -14.92 9.92 -7.92
CA ALA A 139 -15.82 10.87 -8.58
C ALA A 139 -15.24 11.45 -9.89
N ALA A 140 -13.93 11.28 -10.15
CA ALA A 140 -13.28 11.82 -11.34
C ALA A 140 -13.43 10.88 -12.56
N PRO A 141 -13.59 11.41 -13.78
CA PRO A 141 -13.58 10.60 -14.99
C PRO A 141 -12.18 10.02 -15.27
N ALA A 142 -12.12 8.84 -15.92
CA ALA A 142 -10.89 8.07 -16.12
C ALA A 142 -9.68 8.90 -16.66
N PRO A 143 -9.83 9.83 -17.66
CA PRO A 143 -8.71 10.63 -18.08
C PRO A 143 -8.21 11.64 -17.04
N ALA A 144 -9.06 12.07 -16.12
CA ALA A 144 -8.65 12.91 -15.00
C ALA A 144 -7.93 12.09 -13.92
N VAL A 145 -8.43 10.88 -13.64
CA VAL A 145 -7.75 9.94 -12.73
C VAL A 145 -6.36 9.59 -13.24
N ALA A 146 -6.18 9.33 -14.54
CA ALA A 146 -4.87 9.07 -15.13
C ALA A 146 -3.87 10.22 -14.86
N ARG A 147 -4.32 11.48 -14.98
CA ARG A 147 -3.47 12.66 -14.68
C ARG A 147 -3.16 12.84 -13.20
N LEU A 148 -3.97 12.29 -12.32
CA LEU A 148 -3.72 12.29 -10.88
C LEU A 148 -2.73 11.18 -10.48
N LEU A 149 -2.85 10.01 -11.10
CA LEU A 149 -2.07 8.83 -10.76
C LEU A 149 -0.66 8.85 -11.36
N PHE A 150 -0.50 9.36 -12.59
CA PHE A 150 0.75 9.25 -13.33
C PHE A 150 1.39 10.60 -13.59
N HIS A 151 2.73 10.65 -13.52
CA HIS A 151 3.53 11.75 -14.06
C HIS A 151 3.36 11.84 -15.59
N ASP A 152 3.42 10.66 -16.26
CA ASP A 152 3.09 10.50 -17.66
C ASP A 152 1.73 9.78 -17.81
N PRO A 153 0.63 10.53 -18.05
CA PRO A 153 -0.72 9.92 -18.15
C PRO A 153 -0.87 8.92 -19.30
N SER A 154 0.05 8.87 -20.27
CA SER A 154 0.03 7.87 -21.34
C SER A 154 0.35 6.45 -20.86
N ARG A 155 0.89 6.31 -19.65
CA ARG A 155 1.13 5.03 -19.00
C ARG A 155 -0.11 4.41 -18.35
N ALA A 156 -1.21 5.16 -18.25
CA ALA A 156 -2.45 4.63 -17.74
C ALA A 156 -2.95 3.48 -18.63
N PRO A 157 -3.48 2.40 -18.04
CA PRO A 157 -4.02 1.28 -18.80
C PRO A 157 -5.16 1.73 -19.73
N ASP A 158 -5.13 1.28 -20.98
CA ASP A 158 -6.24 1.48 -21.92
C ASP A 158 -7.34 0.45 -21.65
N LEU A 159 -8.40 0.89 -20.98
CA LEU A 159 -9.54 0.03 -20.62
C LEU A 159 -10.25 -0.55 -21.85
N THR A 160 -10.13 0.09 -23.03
CA THR A 160 -10.78 -0.39 -24.27
C THR A 160 -10.11 -1.65 -24.83
N THR A 161 -8.88 -1.94 -24.43
CA THR A 161 -8.13 -3.13 -24.85
C THR A 161 -8.27 -4.30 -23.87
N MET A 162 -8.89 -4.06 -22.70
CA MET A 162 -9.06 -5.08 -21.68
C MET A 162 -10.16 -6.06 -22.03
N THR A 163 -9.97 -7.33 -21.66
CA THR A 163 -11.00 -8.36 -21.73
C THR A 163 -12.08 -8.13 -20.66
N GLU A 164 -13.27 -8.71 -20.87
CA GLU A 164 -14.35 -8.66 -19.88
C GLU A 164 -13.92 -9.17 -18.50
N ALA A 165 -13.13 -10.24 -18.47
CA ALA A 165 -12.59 -10.78 -17.22
C ALA A 165 -11.66 -9.79 -16.48
N GLN A 166 -10.78 -9.09 -17.21
CA GLN A 166 -9.92 -8.06 -16.63
C GLN A 166 -10.73 -6.87 -16.11
N LEU A 167 -11.72 -6.42 -16.88
CA LEU A 167 -12.63 -5.33 -16.44
C LEU A 167 -13.45 -5.72 -15.21
N THR A 168 -13.88 -6.98 -15.12
CA THR A 168 -14.60 -7.50 -13.94
C THR A 168 -13.71 -7.48 -12.70
N VAL A 169 -12.45 -7.91 -12.80
CA VAL A 169 -11.49 -7.85 -11.70
C VAL A 169 -11.23 -6.40 -11.29
N LEU A 170 -10.96 -5.51 -12.25
CA LEU A 170 -10.75 -4.08 -11.97
C LEU A 170 -11.95 -3.44 -11.27
N ALA A 171 -13.17 -3.77 -11.70
CA ALA A 171 -14.40 -3.27 -11.05
C ALA A 171 -14.55 -3.82 -9.62
N SER A 172 -14.24 -5.10 -9.41
CA SER A 172 -14.22 -5.72 -8.08
C SER A 172 -13.22 -5.05 -7.14
N ASP A 173 -11.99 -4.85 -7.62
CA ASP A 173 -10.93 -4.19 -6.85
C ASP A 173 -11.33 -2.76 -6.46
N ARG A 174 -11.97 -2.03 -7.39
CA ARG A 174 -12.47 -0.68 -7.14
C ARG A 174 -13.59 -0.64 -6.10
N ILE A 175 -14.48 -1.65 -6.09
CA ILE A 175 -15.54 -1.81 -5.08
C ILE A 175 -14.91 -2.08 -3.71
N ALA A 176 -13.98 -3.03 -3.62
CA ALA A 176 -13.29 -3.35 -2.38
C ALA A 176 -12.49 -2.13 -1.84
N HIS A 177 -11.77 -1.43 -2.73
CA HIS A 177 -11.07 -0.21 -2.36
C HIS A 177 -12.02 0.86 -1.78
N ALA A 178 -13.16 1.11 -2.46
CA ALA A 178 -14.16 2.05 -1.96
C ALA A 178 -14.71 1.63 -0.60
N MET A 179 -15.06 0.37 -0.42
CA MET A 179 -15.61 -0.15 0.83
C MET A 179 -14.67 0.08 2.01
N TYR A 180 -13.38 -0.26 1.87
CA TYR A 180 -12.40 -0.09 2.96
C TYR A 180 -12.01 1.36 3.23
N THR A 181 -12.23 2.29 2.28
CA THR A 181 -11.66 3.64 2.36
C THR A 181 -12.66 4.78 2.26
N TRP A 182 -13.98 4.48 2.22
CA TRP A 182 -15.01 5.49 1.94
C TRP A 182 -15.33 6.38 3.14
N GLU A 183 -15.43 5.85 4.35
CA GLU A 183 -15.91 6.60 5.51
C GLU A 183 -15.02 6.43 6.75
N PRO A 184 -14.24 7.43 7.07
CA PRO A 184 -13.96 8.69 6.34
C PRO A 184 -13.09 8.44 5.09
N TYR A 185 -13.32 9.25 4.03
CA TYR A 185 -12.64 9.08 2.75
C TYR A 185 -11.12 9.08 2.88
N MET A 186 -10.49 7.92 2.58
CA MET A 186 -9.05 7.68 2.52
C MET A 186 -8.27 8.05 3.79
N HIS A 187 -8.89 8.12 4.98
CA HIS A 187 -8.15 8.43 6.20
C HIS A 187 -8.82 7.96 7.49
N ASN A 188 -8.00 7.73 8.52
CA ASN A 188 -8.43 7.68 9.92
C ASN A 188 -8.12 9.03 10.58
N PRO A 189 -9.13 9.80 11.03
CA PRO A 189 -8.90 11.13 11.59
C PRO A 189 -8.07 11.13 12.88
N LYS A 190 -7.90 9.96 13.51
CA LYS A 190 -7.13 9.79 14.74
C LYS A 190 -5.71 9.29 14.49
N LEU A 191 -5.40 8.73 13.30
CA LEU A 191 -4.10 8.12 13.03
C LEU A 191 -2.94 9.12 13.21
N ARG A 192 -3.09 10.37 12.71
CA ARG A 192 -2.05 11.40 12.85
C ARG A 192 -1.59 11.61 14.30
N TYR A 193 -2.50 11.50 15.26
CA TYR A 193 -2.21 11.67 16.69
C TYR A 193 -1.57 10.43 17.34
N ARG A 194 -1.46 9.33 16.59
CA ARG A 194 -0.90 8.06 17.05
C ARG A 194 0.45 7.74 16.38
N LEU A 195 0.84 8.45 15.34
CA LEU A 195 2.06 8.20 14.56
C LEU A 195 3.34 8.24 15.41
N HIS A 196 3.34 9.00 16.51
CA HIS A 196 4.45 9.03 17.49
C HIS A 196 4.73 7.66 18.14
N ARG A 197 3.82 6.69 18.03
CA ARG A 197 4.01 5.31 18.54
C ARG A 197 4.83 4.44 17.59
N ILE A 198 5.07 4.88 16.37
CA ILE A 198 5.95 4.17 15.44
C ILE A 198 7.39 4.39 15.92
N THR A 199 8.02 3.32 16.41
CA THR A 199 9.34 3.35 17.03
C THR A 199 10.43 2.73 16.16
N VAL A 200 10.05 2.13 15.02
CA VAL A 200 11.01 1.57 14.05
C VAL A 200 11.47 2.63 13.06
N PRO A 201 12.70 2.52 12.50
CA PRO A 201 13.12 3.38 11.41
C PRO A 201 12.10 3.42 10.30
N THR A 202 11.73 4.63 9.84
CA THR A 202 10.66 4.84 8.85
C THR A 202 11.17 5.65 7.66
N LEU A 203 10.89 5.16 6.46
CA LEU A 203 11.15 5.83 5.19
C LEU A 203 9.83 6.15 4.48
N LEU A 204 9.68 7.39 4.07
CA LEU A 204 8.60 7.85 3.21
C LEU A 204 9.17 8.04 1.80
N LEU A 205 8.56 7.40 0.80
CA LEU A 205 8.90 7.54 -0.61
C LEU A 205 7.70 8.17 -1.32
N TRP A 206 7.93 9.25 -2.05
CA TRP A 206 6.82 10.02 -2.61
C TRP A 206 7.10 10.48 -4.02
N GLY A 207 6.14 10.24 -4.93
CA GLY A 207 6.22 10.75 -6.30
C GLY A 207 6.14 12.29 -6.33
N ALA A 208 7.08 12.92 -7.04
CA ALA A 208 7.12 14.39 -7.16
C ALA A 208 5.85 14.97 -7.84
N SER A 209 5.19 14.16 -8.65
CA SER A 209 4.00 14.50 -9.43
C SER A 209 2.73 13.81 -8.92
N ASP A 210 2.72 13.31 -7.68
CA ASP A 210 1.54 12.68 -7.10
C ASP A 210 0.38 13.68 -7.02
N GLY A 211 -0.61 13.50 -7.89
CA GLY A 211 -1.81 14.32 -7.94
C GLY A 211 -2.93 13.83 -7.05
N VAL A 212 -2.82 12.61 -6.49
CA VAL A 212 -3.78 12.04 -5.55
C VAL A 212 -3.47 12.50 -4.13
N VAL A 213 -2.22 12.32 -3.70
CA VAL A 213 -1.75 12.65 -2.35
C VAL A 213 -0.57 13.63 -2.45
N PRO A 214 -0.79 14.92 -2.25
CA PRO A 214 0.23 15.93 -2.48
C PRO A 214 1.41 15.79 -1.51
N LEU A 215 2.60 16.25 -1.93
CA LEU A 215 3.84 16.16 -1.15
C LEU A 215 3.71 16.76 0.28
N ALA A 216 2.91 17.82 0.44
CA ALA A 216 2.61 18.40 1.76
C ALA A 216 2.00 17.37 2.74
N TYR A 217 1.33 16.35 2.23
CA TYR A 217 0.79 15.27 3.05
C TYR A 217 1.91 14.37 3.59
N ALA A 218 2.91 14.06 2.76
CA ALA A 218 4.11 13.32 3.16
C ALA A 218 4.91 14.05 4.25
N GLU A 219 4.98 15.38 4.15
CA GLU A 219 5.66 16.22 5.14
C GLU A 219 5.02 16.08 6.53
N VAL A 220 3.68 15.99 6.58
CA VAL A 220 2.95 15.76 7.84
C VAL A 220 3.26 14.36 8.41
N TYR A 221 3.33 13.33 7.58
CA TYR A 221 3.77 12.00 8.02
C TYR A 221 5.17 12.04 8.60
N ARG A 222 6.13 12.66 7.88
CA ARG A 222 7.52 12.82 8.35
C ARG A 222 7.60 13.51 9.70
N ASP A 223 6.87 14.59 9.86
CA ASP A 223 6.94 15.42 11.07
C ASP A 223 6.26 14.75 12.28
N MET A 224 5.32 13.81 12.04
CA MET A 224 4.58 13.10 13.09
C MET A 224 5.20 11.75 13.47
N ILE A 225 6.03 11.14 12.62
CA ILE A 225 6.72 9.87 12.91
C ILE A 225 8.15 10.19 13.39
N PRO A 226 8.52 9.83 14.63
CA PRO A 226 9.86 10.11 15.14
C PRO A 226 10.97 9.53 14.27
N GLY A 227 11.89 10.38 13.81
CA GLY A 227 13.05 9.94 13.01
C GLY A 227 12.73 9.49 11.58
N ALA A 228 11.52 9.71 11.09
CA ALA A 228 11.18 9.41 9.70
C ALA A 228 11.97 10.27 8.72
N THR A 229 12.35 9.66 7.60
CA THR A 229 13.00 10.34 6.48
C THR A 229 12.05 10.35 5.27
N LEU A 230 12.07 11.45 4.50
CA LEU A 230 11.28 11.61 3.28
C LEU A 230 12.22 11.72 2.08
N VAL A 231 11.95 10.93 1.05
CA VAL A 231 12.61 11.00 -0.24
C VAL A 231 11.55 11.23 -1.31
N VAL A 232 11.76 12.24 -2.14
CA VAL A 232 10.89 12.56 -3.28
C VAL A 232 11.48 11.92 -4.53
N ILE A 233 10.65 11.15 -5.25
CA ILE A 233 11.03 10.44 -6.48
C ILE A 233 10.66 11.34 -7.68
N PRO A 234 11.64 11.84 -8.44
CA PRO A 234 11.37 12.66 -9.60
C PRO A 234 10.68 11.86 -10.71
N GLU A 235 9.94 12.52 -11.58
CA GLU A 235 9.25 11.92 -12.73
C GLU A 235 8.37 10.71 -12.35
N ALA A 236 7.75 10.74 -11.17
CA ALA A 236 6.80 9.75 -10.68
C ALA A 236 5.56 10.45 -10.12
N GLY A 237 4.39 9.89 -10.42
CA GLY A 237 3.11 10.22 -9.82
C GLY A 237 2.84 9.34 -8.59
N HIS A 238 1.58 8.99 -8.37
CA HIS A 238 1.11 8.14 -7.26
C HIS A 238 1.57 6.67 -7.36
N LEU A 239 2.10 6.25 -8.51
CA LEU A 239 2.50 4.88 -8.78
C LEU A 239 4.00 4.78 -9.14
N PRO A 240 4.93 5.18 -8.24
CA PRO A 240 6.36 5.20 -8.54
C PRO A 240 6.94 3.82 -8.83
N HIS A 241 6.33 2.74 -8.36
CA HIS A 241 6.71 1.37 -8.68
C HIS A 241 6.46 1.00 -10.15
N MET A 242 5.58 1.75 -10.85
CA MET A 242 5.34 1.62 -12.28
C MET A 242 6.18 2.58 -13.12
N GLU A 243 6.40 3.81 -12.61
CA GLU A 243 7.06 4.86 -13.38
C GLU A 243 8.57 4.92 -13.17
N GLN A 244 9.03 4.72 -11.93
CA GLN A 244 10.44 4.78 -11.53
C GLN A 244 10.86 3.57 -10.68
N PRO A 245 10.64 2.33 -11.14
CA PRO A 245 10.85 1.11 -10.33
C PRO A 245 12.29 0.94 -9.85
N GLU A 246 13.29 1.35 -10.67
CA GLU A 246 14.71 1.23 -10.31
C GLU A 246 15.08 2.20 -9.19
N VAL A 247 14.62 3.44 -9.30
CA VAL A 247 14.90 4.48 -8.28
C VAL A 247 14.23 4.07 -6.96
N LEU A 248 12.97 3.61 -7.04
CA LEU A 248 12.24 3.13 -5.87
C LEU A 248 12.96 1.96 -5.21
N LEU A 249 13.38 0.95 -5.99
CA LEU A 249 14.10 -0.22 -5.49
C LEU A 249 15.40 0.16 -4.78
N GLN A 250 16.21 1.06 -5.38
CA GLN A 250 17.45 1.53 -4.78
C GLN A 250 17.22 2.15 -3.39
N HIS A 251 16.18 2.95 -3.23
CA HIS A 251 15.85 3.54 -1.92
C HIS A 251 15.40 2.48 -0.92
N VAL A 252 14.57 1.52 -1.33
CA VAL A 252 14.14 0.40 -0.49
C VAL A 252 15.35 -0.40 0.00
N LEU A 253 16.23 -0.82 -0.91
CA LEU A 253 17.41 -1.60 -0.59
C LEU A 253 18.38 -0.84 0.32
N SER A 254 18.68 0.42 -0.02
CA SER A 254 19.60 1.26 0.79
C SER A 254 19.08 1.50 2.20
N PHE A 255 17.77 1.58 2.37
CA PHE A 255 17.15 1.75 3.67
C PHE A 255 17.08 0.44 4.46
N ALA A 256 16.79 -0.68 3.82
CA ALA A 256 16.70 -1.98 4.47
C ALA A 256 18.07 -2.51 4.94
N ALA A 257 19.16 -2.11 4.28
CA ALA A 257 20.53 -2.54 4.62
C ALA A 257 21.16 -1.84 5.84
N ARG A 258 20.57 -0.75 6.34
CA ARG A 258 21.05 0.02 7.52
C ARG A 258 20.60 -0.64 8.81
#